data_2ad22d1149f3aed77b6a8f5a18cde06f
#
_entry.id   2ad22d1149f3aed77b6a8f5a18cde06f
#
_cell.length_a   1.000
_cell.length_b   1.000
_cell.length_c   1.000
_cell.angle_alpha   90.00
_cell.angle_beta   90.00
_cell.angle_gamma   90.00
#
_symmetry.space_group_name_H-M   'P 1'
#
loop_
_entity.id
_entity.type
_entity.pdbx_description
1 polymer ?
#
loop_
_entity_poly.entity_id
_entity_poly.type
_entity_poly.pdbx_seq_one_letter_code
_entity_poly.pdbx_strand_id
1 'polypeptide(L)'
;AAMKLDCEDLLFDNVTDLCSSAVRGCLVAPAGRKLVIADLSNIEGRVLAWLAGEDWKVKAFYDFDRGIGHDLYVVAYAKGFNVDPEVVVDNKKNGDGSMRQYGKTMELACGYQGGVGAFRTMGGPAVAAMTDEEIKPLVTAWRTAHSATKSLWYDVEGAARAAVRGKGESFDVRGLLHFDMKDGWLRIKLPSGRYLSYRNAKIEDARLTFEGMNQYTRKWERVETYGGKLVENIVQAVARDVFMTGMVGAEEHGYEVCIRVHDELITEVPDTDDYSVAHLASIMATNPSWAVGLPLAAAGFETYRYKKD
;
A
#
# COMPACT_ATOMS: atom_id res chain seq x y z
N ALA A 1 32.84 0.18 -10.58
CA ALA A 1 34.13 -0.16 -11.22
C ALA A 1 33.89 -0.58 -12.68
N ALA A 2 32.96 -1.49 -12.96
CA ALA A 2 32.67 -1.96 -14.32
C ALA A 2 32.33 -0.82 -15.29
N MET A 3 31.41 0.08 -14.92
CA MET A 3 31.04 1.26 -15.74
C MET A 3 32.22 2.20 -16.07
N LYS A 4 33.27 2.22 -15.24
CA LYS A 4 34.47 3.01 -15.53
C LYS A 4 35.40 2.37 -16.54
N LEU A 5 35.22 1.08 -16.80
CA LEU A 5 36.05 0.28 -17.70
C LEU A 5 35.31 -0.06 -19.01
N ASP A 6 34.05 0.40 -19.13
CA ASP A 6 33.16 0.15 -20.30
C ASP A 6 33.08 -1.35 -20.63
N CYS A 7 32.84 -2.18 -19.60
CA CYS A 7 32.79 -3.63 -19.72
C CYS A 7 31.60 -4.24 -18.94
N GLU A 8 30.58 -3.44 -18.63
CA GLU A 8 29.40 -3.87 -17.88
C GLU A 8 28.59 -4.94 -18.59
N ASP A 9 28.48 -4.89 -19.90
CA ASP A 9 27.80 -5.86 -20.75
C ASP A 9 28.51 -7.21 -20.82
N LEU A 10 29.81 -7.25 -20.48
CA LEU A 10 30.58 -8.50 -20.38
C LEU A 10 30.44 -9.17 -19.00
N LEU A 11 30.04 -8.40 -17.98
CA LEU A 11 30.00 -8.84 -16.59
C LEU A 11 28.57 -9.06 -16.05
N PHE A 12 27.57 -8.52 -16.74
CA PHE A 12 26.19 -8.51 -16.28
C PHE A 12 25.24 -8.80 -17.43
N ASP A 13 24.33 -9.74 -17.25
CA ASP A 13 23.33 -10.14 -18.24
C ASP A 13 22.32 -9.03 -18.57
N ASN A 14 22.10 -8.10 -17.63
CA ASN A 14 21.17 -6.97 -17.79
C ASN A 14 21.76 -5.68 -17.24
N VAL A 15 22.30 -4.85 -18.11
CA VAL A 15 22.91 -3.57 -17.78
C VAL A 15 21.88 -2.58 -17.23
N THR A 16 20.63 -2.64 -17.69
CA THR A 16 19.54 -1.77 -17.19
C THR A 16 19.24 -2.06 -15.72
N ASP A 17 19.18 -3.33 -15.34
CA ASP A 17 18.98 -3.73 -13.94
C ASP A 17 20.15 -3.34 -13.07
N LEU A 18 21.38 -3.47 -13.59
CA LEU A 18 22.57 -2.99 -12.91
C LEU A 18 22.51 -1.47 -12.66
N CYS A 19 22.19 -0.68 -13.68
CA CYS A 19 22.05 0.77 -13.56
C CYS A 19 20.94 1.14 -12.55
N SER A 20 19.77 0.51 -12.65
CA SER A 20 18.67 0.71 -11.70
C SER A 20 19.06 0.43 -10.25
N SER A 21 19.78 -0.68 -10.02
CA SER A 21 20.24 -1.04 -8.68
C SER A 21 21.32 -0.10 -8.15
N ALA A 22 22.16 0.46 -9.05
CA ALA A 22 23.25 1.38 -8.69
C ALA A 22 22.74 2.78 -8.30
N VAL A 23 21.57 3.23 -8.80
CA VAL A 23 21.03 4.57 -8.53
C VAL A 23 20.93 4.86 -7.03
N ARG A 24 20.45 3.91 -6.24
CA ARG A 24 20.35 4.06 -4.79
C ARG A 24 21.71 4.32 -4.14
N GLY A 25 22.73 3.61 -4.58
CA GLY A 25 24.10 3.77 -4.09
C GLY A 25 24.77 5.10 -4.41
N CYS A 26 24.12 5.96 -5.22
CA CYS A 26 24.59 7.34 -5.46
C CYS A 26 24.27 8.29 -4.30
N LEU A 27 23.33 7.93 -3.44
CA LEU A 27 23.01 8.69 -2.24
C LEU A 27 24.00 8.33 -1.14
N VAL A 28 24.82 9.31 -0.76
CA VAL A 28 25.92 9.14 0.21
C VAL A 28 25.91 10.32 1.17
N ALA A 29 25.89 10.04 2.46
CA ALA A 29 26.02 11.08 3.47
C ALA A 29 27.43 11.72 3.40
N PRO A 30 27.53 13.04 3.55
CA PRO A 30 28.84 13.71 3.67
C PRO A 30 29.54 13.36 4.98
N ALA A 31 30.82 13.73 5.10
CA ALA A 31 31.58 13.48 6.32
C ALA A 31 30.92 14.12 7.54
N GLY A 32 30.82 13.39 8.63
CA GLY A 32 30.19 13.82 9.89
C GLY A 32 28.64 13.75 9.87
N ARG A 33 28.06 13.20 8.83
CA ARG A 33 26.60 12.97 8.74
C ARG A 33 26.30 11.51 8.39
N LYS A 34 25.09 11.08 8.68
CA LYS A 34 24.56 9.75 8.32
C LYS A 34 23.16 9.87 7.68
N LEU A 35 22.77 8.84 6.95
CA LEU A 35 21.41 8.66 6.48
C LEU A 35 20.64 7.84 7.50
N VAL A 36 19.46 8.32 7.89
CA VAL A 36 18.48 7.59 8.67
C VAL A 36 17.26 7.39 7.77
N ILE A 37 16.92 6.12 7.52
CA ILE A 37 15.91 5.74 6.56
C ILE A 37 14.85 4.94 7.29
N ALA A 38 13.58 5.24 7.07
CA ALA A 38 12.46 4.45 7.59
C ALA A 38 11.30 4.42 6.60
N ASP A 39 10.56 3.31 6.58
CA ASP A 39 9.35 3.12 5.79
C ASP A 39 8.15 2.72 6.65
N LEU A 40 6.95 3.03 6.20
CA LEU A 40 5.72 2.64 6.85
C LEU A 40 5.38 1.18 6.50
N SER A 41 5.46 0.30 7.48
CA SER A 41 5.26 -1.14 7.31
C SER A 41 3.84 -1.47 6.84
N ASN A 42 3.68 -1.98 5.62
CA ASN A 42 2.40 -2.43 5.03
C ASN A 42 1.27 -1.38 5.17
N ILE A 43 1.55 -0.12 4.90
CA ILE A 43 0.62 0.99 5.17
C ILE A 43 -0.70 0.84 4.43
N GLU A 44 -0.71 0.40 3.16
CA GLU A 44 -1.95 0.22 2.41
C GLU A 44 -2.84 -0.88 3.03
N GLY A 45 -2.25 -2.00 3.45
CA GLY A 45 -3.00 -3.06 4.12
C GLY A 45 -3.60 -2.63 5.47
N ARG A 46 -2.88 -1.79 6.22
CA ARG A 46 -3.33 -1.20 7.48
C ARG A 46 -4.47 -0.21 7.26
N VAL A 47 -4.31 0.70 6.33
CA VAL A 47 -5.34 1.68 5.96
C VAL A 47 -6.59 0.99 5.43
N LEU A 48 -6.45 -0.03 4.58
CA LEU A 48 -7.58 -0.80 4.07
C LEU A 48 -8.36 -1.48 5.20
N ALA A 49 -7.67 -2.15 6.13
CA ALA A 49 -8.30 -2.80 7.27
C ALA A 49 -9.02 -1.81 8.18
N TRP A 50 -8.41 -0.67 8.45
CA TRP A 50 -8.97 0.39 9.28
C TRP A 50 -10.21 1.03 8.64
N LEU A 51 -10.13 1.46 7.37
CA LEU A 51 -11.27 2.01 6.63
C LEU A 51 -12.42 1.01 6.49
N ALA A 52 -12.08 -0.26 6.34
CA ALA A 52 -13.08 -1.32 6.24
C ALA A 52 -13.72 -1.69 7.59
N GLY A 53 -13.10 -1.33 8.73
CA GLY A 53 -13.52 -1.87 10.02
C GLY A 53 -13.33 -3.40 10.07
N GLU A 54 -12.23 -3.92 9.49
CA GLU A 54 -11.89 -5.34 9.52
C GLU A 54 -11.17 -5.63 10.84
N ASP A 55 -11.92 -5.66 11.96
CA ASP A 55 -11.41 -5.66 13.33
C ASP A 55 -10.36 -6.74 13.61
N TRP A 56 -10.58 -7.97 13.11
CA TRP A 56 -9.62 -9.05 13.29
C TRP A 56 -8.26 -8.73 12.66
N LYS A 57 -8.27 -8.04 11.51
CA LYS A 57 -7.06 -7.68 10.77
C LYS A 57 -6.35 -6.50 11.42
N VAL A 58 -7.11 -5.51 11.89
CA VAL A 58 -6.58 -4.40 12.71
C VAL A 58 -5.90 -4.96 13.95
N LYS A 59 -6.57 -5.90 14.66
CA LYS A 59 -5.97 -6.58 15.82
C LYS A 59 -4.71 -7.35 15.45
N ALA A 60 -4.71 -8.08 14.32
CA ALA A 60 -3.55 -8.83 13.86
C ALA A 60 -2.34 -7.94 13.57
N PHE A 61 -2.54 -6.72 13.06
CA PHE A 61 -1.46 -5.73 12.92
C PHE A 61 -0.90 -5.30 14.27
N TYR A 62 -1.75 -4.97 15.26
CA TYR A 62 -1.30 -4.61 16.61
C TYR A 62 -0.56 -5.77 17.29
N ASP A 63 -1.03 -7.00 17.14
CA ASP A 63 -0.39 -8.18 17.73
C ASP A 63 0.99 -8.41 17.08
N PHE A 64 1.10 -8.28 15.77
CA PHE A 64 2.36 -8.38 15.05
C PHE A 64 3.37 -7.31 15.49
N ASP A 65 2.93 -6.04 15.58
CA ASP A 65 3.78 -4.93 15.99
C ASP A 65 4.32 -5.08 17.42
N ARG A 66 3.60 -5.81 18.28
CA ARG A 66 4.01 -6.17 19.64
C ARG A 66 4.85 -7.44 19.73
N GLY A 67 5.10 -8.11 18.61
CA GLY A 67 5.85 -9.36 18.55
C GLY A 67 5.12 -10.59 19.09
N ILE A 68 3.78 -10.52 19.23
CA ILE A 68 2.95 -11.62 19.75
C ILE A 68 2.08 -12.29 18.68
N GLY A 69 2.14 -11.80 17.44
CA GLY A 69 1.38 -12.30 16.29
C GLY A 69 2.27 -12.62 15.10
N HIS A 70 1.66 -13.21 14.08
CA HIS A 70 2.31 -13.51 12.82
C HIS A 70 2.16 -12.38 11.81
N ASP A 71 3.09 -12.31 10.85
CA ASP A 71 2.97 -11.37 9.73
C ASP A 71 1.67 -11.64 8.93
N LEU A 72 1.07 -10.57 8.43
CA LEU A 72 -0.26 -10.62 7.81
C LEU A 72 -0.33 -11.55 6.59
N TYR A 73 0.76 -11.77 5.89
CA TYR A 73 0.80 -12.70 4.75
C TYR A 73 0.76 -14.16 5.23
N VAL A 74 1.38 -14.45 6.37
CA VAL A 74 1.24 -15.75 7.07
C VAL A 74 -0.21 -15.95 7.47
N VAL A 75 -0.82 -14.95 8.11
CA VAL A 75 -2.23 -15.03 8.55
C VAL A 75 -3.18 -15.17 7.36
N ALA A 76 -2.96 -14.43 6.27
CA ALA A 76 -3.80 -14.50 5.07
C ALA A 76 -3.79 -15.90 4.44
N TYR A 77 -2.60 -16.51 4.30
CA TYR A 77 -2.50 -17.88 3.83
C TYR A 77 -3.20 -18.85 4.78
N ALA A 78 -2.87 -18.78 6.07
CA ALA A 78 -3.42 -19.68 7.08
C ALA A 78 -4.95 -19.65 7.09
N LYS A 79 -5.57 -18.47 7.03
CA LYS A 79 -7.02 -18.31 6.93
C LYS A 79 -7.59 -18.81 5.60
N GLY A 80 -6.91 -18.52 4.49
CA GLY A 80 -7.37 -18.91 3.16
C GLY A 80 -7.36 -20.42 2.95
N PHE A 81 -6.38 -21.11 3.51
CA PHE A 81 -6.20 -22.57 3.38
C PHE A 81 -6.64 -23.36 4.61
N ASN A 82 -7.13 -22.68 5.65
CA ASN A 82 -7.54 -23.28 6.92
C ASN A 82 -6.44 -24.16 7.54
N VAL A 83 -5.23 -23.62 7.61
CA VAL A 83 -4.08 -24.25 8.27
C VAL A 83 -3.60 -23.43 9.45
N ASP A 84 -2.79 -24.05 10.33
CA ASP A 84 -2.15 -23.33 11.42
C ASP A 84 -1.10 -22.35 10.86
N PRO A 85 -1.04 -21.09 11.33
CA PRO A 85 0.00 -20.13 10.96
C PRO A 85 1.44 -20.67 11.12
N GLU A 86 1.70 -21.52 12.09
CA GLU A 86 3.03 -22.12 12.31
C GLU A 86 3.46 -22.98 11.11
N VAL A 87 2.55 -23.64 10.42
CA VAL A 87 2.85 -24.39 9.20
C VAL A 87 3.46 -23.48 8.12
N VAL A 88 2.94 -22.26 8.00
CA VAL A 88 3.44 -21.25 7.05
C VAL A 88 4.80 -20.70 7.48
N VAL A 89 4.97 -20.49 8.79
CA VAL A 89 6.25 -20.05 9.36
C VAL A 89 7.32 -21.11 9.14
N ASP A 90 7.01 -22.37 9.39
CA ASP A 90 7.95 -23.50 9.19
C ASP A 90 8.28 -23.72 7.73
N ASN A 91 7.31 -23.57 6.80
CA ASN A 91 7.57 -23.59 5.36
C ASN A 91 8.64 -22.55 4.98
N LYS A 92 8.54 -21.34 5.51
CA LYS A 92 9.54 -20.28 5.29
C LYS A 92 10.90 -20.62 5.92
N LYS A 93 10.94 -21.14 7.17
CA LYS A 93 12.18 -21.55 7.84
C LYS A 93 12.91 -22.67 7.11
N ASN A 94 12.16 -23.57 6.47
CA ASN A 94 12.70 -24.67 5.69
C ASN A 94 13.17 -24.25 4.26
N GLY A 95 13.15 -22.95 3.94
CA GLY A 95 13.71 -22.38 2.72
C GLY A 95 12.77 -22.33 1.52
N ASP A 96 11.53 -22.83 1.61
CA ASP A 96 10.55 -22.77 0.52
C ASP A 96 9.89 -21.37 0.43
N GLY A 97 9.29 -20.88 1.52
CA GLY A 97 8.65 -19.57 1.58
C GLY A 97 7.43 -19.36 0.67
N SER A 98 7.04 -20.37 -0.11
CA SER A 98 5.96 -20.32 -1.10
C SER A 98 4.60 -19.97 -0.46
N MET A 99 4.29 -20.57 0.69
CA MET A 99 3.01 -20.34 1.38
C MET A 99 2.83 -18.87 1.76
N ARG A 100 3.87 -18.24 2.32
CA ARG A 100 3.83 -16.80 2.64
C ARG A 100 3.70 -15.95 1.38
N GLN A 101 4.34 -16.35 0.28
CA GLN A 101 4.24 -15.65 -1.00
C GLN A 101 2.81 -15.74 -1.58
N TYR A 102 2.14 -16.87 -1.47
CA TYR A 102 0.72 -17.00 -1.82
C TYR A 102 -0.15 -16.08 -0.95
N GLY A 103 0.08 -16.04 0.35
CA GLY A 103 -0.62 -15.13 1.26
C GLY A 103 -0.43 -13.66 0.85
N LYS A 104 0.79 -13.26 0.46
CA LYS A 104 1.07 -11.94 -0.09
C LYS A 104 0.27 -11.67 -1.37
N THR A 105 0.23 -12.63 -2.28
CA THR A 105 -0.54 -12.52 -3.53
C THR A 105 -2.04 -12.37 -3.24
N MET A 106 -2.58 -13.15 -2.30
CA MET A 106 -3.98 -13.05 -1.89
C MET A 106 -4.32 -11.64 -1.38
N GLU A 107 -3.50 -11.08 -0.51
CA GLU A 107 -3.70 -9.74 0.03
C GLU A 107 -3.66 -8.66 -1.06
N LEU A 108 -2.66 -8.68 -1.91
CA LEU A 108 -2.48 -7.68 -2.96
C LEU A 108 -3.51 -7.79 -4.09
N ALA A 109 -3.83 -9.02 -4.53
CA ALA A 109 -4.76 -9.24 -5.63
C ALA A 109 -6.21 -9.05 -5.22
N CYS A 110 -6.61 -9.51 -4.02
CA CYS A 110 -8.00 -9.51 -3.61
C CYS A 110 -8.44 -8.23 -2.89
N GLY A 111 -7.51 -7.47 -2.29
CA GLY A 111 -7.82 -6.29 -1.47
C GLY A 111 -8.67 -5.24 -2.18
N TYR A 112 -8.53 -5.13 -3.49
CA TYR A 112 -9.19 -4.12 -4.32
C TYR A 112 -10.16 -4.74 -5.35
N GLN A 113 -10.93 -5.75 -4.91
CA GLN A 113 -11.95 -6.44 -5.70
C GLN A 113 -11.37 -7.29 -6.85
N GLY A 114 -10.05 -7.52 -6.88
CA GLY A 114 -9.43 -8.38 -7.87
C GLY A 114 -9.93 -9.83 -7.77
N GLY A 115 -9.95 -10.50 -8.90
CA GLY A 115 -10.35 -11.90 -9.02
C GLY A 115 -9.20 -12.75 -9.56
N VAL A 116 -9.54 -13.85 -10.24
CA VAL A 116 -8.58 -14.81 -10.82
C VAL A 116 -7.52 -14.13 -11.69
N GLY A 117 -7.92 -13.18 -12.55
CA GLY A 117 -7.00 -12.45 -13.43
C GLY A 117 -5.95 -11.64 -12.65
N ALA A 118 -6.37 -10.90 -11.63
CA ALA A 118 -5.46 -10.13 -10.78
C ALA A 118 -4.52 -11.07 -10.01
N PHE A 119 -5.05 -12.19 -9.51
CA PHE A 119 -4.26 -13.21 -8.81
C PHE A 119 -3.14 -13.78 -9.70
N ARG A 120 -3.44 -14.10 -10.98
CA ARG A 120 -2.44 -14.52 -11.97
C ARG A 120 -1.38 -13.48 -12.22
N THR A 121 -1.79 -12.23 -12.45
CA THR A 121 -0.87 -11.12 -12.78
C THR A 121 0.11 -10.85 -11.64
N MET A 122 -0.35 -10.94 -10.38
CA MET A 122 0.46 -10.61 -9.21
C MET A 122 1.19 -11.80 -8.59
N GLY A 123 0.78 -13.03 -8.89
CA GLY A 123 1.27 -14.23 -8.21
C GLY A 123 2.62 -14.76 -8.70
N GLY A 124 3.13 -14.19 -9.80
CA GLY A 124 4.41 -14.63 -10.38
C GLY A 124 4.39 -16.07 -10.92
N PRO A 125 5.57 -16.69 -11.12
CA PRO A 125 5.68 -18.01 -11.76
C PRO A 125 4.91 -19.13 -11.06
N ALA A 126 4.88 -19.12 -9.73
CA ALA A 126 4.21 -20.17 -8.94
C ALA A 126 2.69 -20.18 -9.16
N VAL A 127 2.08 -18.99 -9.29
CA VAL A 127 0.63 -18.85 -9.57
C VAL A 127 0.32 -19.00 -11.05
N ALA A 128 1.26 -18.68 -11.94
CA ALA A 128 1.07 -18.79 -13.38
C ALA A 128 0.77 -20.24 -13.83
N ALA A 129 1.23 -21.24 -13.07
CA ALA A 129 0.97 -22.66 -13.32
C ALA A 129 -0.39 -23.15 -12.82
N MET A 130 -1.09 -22.37 -11.97
CA MET A 130 -2.38 -22.77 -11.40
C MET A 130 -3.51 -22.59 -12.41
N THR A 131 -4.50 -23.48 -12.37
CA THR A 131 -5.74 -23.38 -13.14
C THR A 131 -6.70 -22.37 -12.51
N ASP A 132 -7.71 -21.91 -13.26
CA ASP A 132 -8.78 -21.05 -12.72
C ASP A 132 -9.57 -21.74 -11.61
N GLU A 133 -9.76 -23.04 -11.72
CA GLU A 133 -10.43 -23.91 -10.74
C GLU A 133 -9.69 -23.97 -9.42
N GLU A 134 -8.35 -23.89 -9.43
CA GLU A 134 -7.51 -23.84 -8.23
C GLU A 134 -7.47 -22.43 -7.60
N ILE A 135 -7.51 -21.38 -8.42
CA ILE A 135 -7.46 -19.98 -7.93
C ILE A 135 -8.82 -19.51 -7.37
N LYS A 136 -9.95 -19.88 -8.00
CA LYS A 136 -11.29 -19.44 -7.57
C LYS A 136 -11.60 -19.71 -6.09
N PRO A 137 -11.29 -20.89 -5.53
CA PRO A 137 -11.49 -21.16 -4.10
C PRO A 137 -10.67 -20.21 -3.21
N LEU A 138 -9.43 -19.85 -3.59
CA LEU A 138 -8.58 -18.95 -2.83
C LEU A 138 -9.15 -17.54 -2.77
N VAL A 139 -9.59 -17.01 -3.91
CA VAL A 139 -10.26 -15.71 -3.99
C VAL A 139 -11.54 -15.71 -3.14
N THR A 140 -12.31 -16.81 -3.19
CA THR A 140 -13.54 -16.95 -2.41
C THR A 140 -13.26 -17.01 -0.92
N ALA A 141 -12.28 -17.80 -0.50
CA ALA A 141 -11.84 -17.91 0.89
C ALA A 141 -11.37 -16.57 1.44
N TRP A 142 -10.55 -15.84 0.67
CA TRP A 142 -10.12 -14.50 1.05
C TRP A 142 -11.31 -13.54 1.25
N ARG A 143 -12.25 -13.49 0.31
CA ARG A 143 -13.44 -12.63 0.39
C ARG A 143 -14.37 -12.99 1.54
N THR A 144 -14.40 -14.26 1.93
CA THR A 144 -15.14 -14.72 3.10
C THR A 144 -14.47 -14.27 4.39
N ALA A 145 -13.17 -14.40 4.48
CA ALA A 145 -12.39 -13.97 5.64
C ALA A 145 -12.36 -12.43 5.80
N HIS A 146 -12.50 -11.67 4.69
CA HIS A 146 -12.44 -10.22 4.66
C HIS A 146 -13.81 -9.60 4.28
N SER A 147 -14.84 -9.97 5.02
CA SER A 147 -16.21 -9.57 4.73
C SER A 147 -16.44 -8.07 4.82
N ALA A 148 -15.79 -7.39 5.76
CA ALA A 148 -15.89 -5.95 5.93
C ALA A 148 -15.20 -5.18 4.79
N THR A 149 -14.04 -5.67 4.33
CA THR A 149 -13.35 -5.13 3.14
C THR A 149 -14.20 -5.31 1.89
N LYS A 150 -14.79 -6.50 1.72
CA LYS A 150 -15.71 -6.77 0.61
C LYS A 150 -16.91 -5.82 0.64
N SER A 151 -17.52 -5.58 1.81
CA SER A 151 -18.63 -4.63 1.95
C SER A 151 -18.20 -3.22 1.56
N LEU A 152 -17.00 -2.79 1.99
CA LEU A 152 -16.48 -1.44 1.69
C LEU A 152 -16.46 -1.14 0.19
N TRP A 153 -16.13 -2.11 -0.68
CA TRP A 153 -16.14 -1.88 -2.13
C TRP A 153 -17.53 -1.49 -2.63
N TYR A 154 -18.56 -2.20 -2.17
CA TYR A 154 -19.94 -1.94 -2.58
C TYR A 154 -20.51 -0.67 -1.95
N ASP A 155 -20.17 -0.40 -0.69
CA ASP A 155 -20.57 0.82 0.02
C ASP A 155 -20.01 2.07 -0.69
N VAL A 156 -18.72 2.05 -1.05
CA VAL A 156 -18.03 3.13 -1.78
C VAL A 156 -18.60 3.30 -3.19
N GLU A 157 -18.83 2.21 -3.93
CA GLU A 157 -19.44 2.31 -5.25
C GLU A 157 -20.88 2.83 -5.18
N GLY A 158 -21.63 2.35 -4.20
CA GLY A 158 -23.02 2.78 -3.95
C GLY A 158 -23.08 4.29 -3.66
N ALA A 159 -22.24 4.79 -2.76
CA ALA A 159 -22.16 6.21 -2.41
C ALA A 159 -21.70 7.08 -3.61
N ALA A 160 -20.70 6.65 -4.37
CA ALA A 160 -20.25 7.34 -5.56
C ALA A 160 -21.35 7.43 -6.63
N ARG A 161 -22.09 6.32 -6.87
CA ARG A 161 -23.23 6.28 -7.80
C ARG A 161 -24.39 7.15 -7.32
N ALA A 162 -24.67 7.14 -6.01
CA ALA A 162 -25.71 7.97 -5.41
C ALA A 162 -25.37 9.45 -5.55
N ALA A 163 -24.13 9.85 -5.28
CA ALA A 163 -23.66 11.23 -5.46
C ALA A 163 -23.79 11.71 -6.92
N VAL A 164 -23.43 10.85 -7.88
CA VAL A 164 -23.55 11.17 -9.33
C VAL A 164 -25.02 11.32 -9.75
N ARG A 165 -25.96 10.61 -9.13
CA ARG A 165 -27.39 10.70 -9.42
C ARG A 165 -28.09 11.82 -8.66
N GLY A 166 -27.68 12.03 -7.39
CA GLY A 166 -28.28 13.01 -6.48
C GLY A 166 -27.64 14.38 -6.63
N LYS A 167 -28.35 15.31 -7.25
CA LYS A 167 -27.83 16.68 -7.46
C LYS A 167 -27.77 17.44 -6.14
N GLY A 168 -26.57 17.58 -5.57
CA GLY A 168 -26.33 18.39 -4.37
C GLY A 168 -26.49 17.66 -3.03
N GLU A 169 -26.73 16.35 -3.06
CA GLU A 169 -26.72 15.50 -1.86
C GLU A 169 -25.31 14.98 -1.56
N SER A 170 -25.01 14.78 -0.27
CA SER A 170 -23.79 14.12 0.17
C SER A 170 -24.10 12.75 0.78
N PHE A 171 -23.19 11.81 0.57
CA PHE A 171 -23.33 10.43 1.04
C PHE A 171 -22.12 10.02 1.86
N ASP A 172 -22.38 9.46 3.02
CA ASP A 172 -21.35 9.01 3.93
C ASP A 172 -21.10 7.52 3.83
N VAL A 173 -19.83 7.14 3.93
CA VAL A 173 -19.42 5.75 4.13
C VAL A 173 -18.64 5.65 5.43
N ARG A 174 -19.23 4.97 6.41
CA ARG A 174 -18.66 4.64 7.72
C ARG A 174 -18.24 5.87 8.57
N GLY A 175 -18.79 7.04 8.30
CA GLY A 175 -18.40 8.28 8.98
C GLY A 175 -16.98 8.76 8.67
N LEU A 176 -16.30 8.12 7.71
CA LEU A 176 -14.91 8.42 7.36
C LEU A 176 -14.75 9.03 5.96
N LEU A 177 -15.65 8.70 5.04
CA LEU A 177 -15.60 9.14 3.66
C LEU A 177 -16.90 9.84 3.29
N HIS A 178 -16.82 11.01 2.64
CA HIS A 178 -17.99 11.77 2.19
C HIS A 178 -17.95 11.96 0.68
N PHE A 179 -19.03 11.65 0.02
CA PHE A 179 -19.16 11.68 -1.45
C PHE A 179 -20.14 12.78 -1.83
N ASP A 180 -19.74 13.70 -2.71
CA ASP A 180 -20.59 14.72 -3.28
C ASP A 180 -20.29 14.98 -4.75
N MET A 181 -21.22 15.67 -5.43
CA MET A 181 -20.98 16.26 -6.75
C MET A 181 -20.90 17.77 -6.63
N LYS A 182 -19.78 18.35 -7.06
CA LYS A 182 -19.61 19.80 -7.13
C LYS A 182 -18.97 20.22 -8.45
N ASP A 183 -19.60 21.15 -9.13
CA ASP A 183 -19.10 21.74 -10.39
C ASP A 183 -18.69 20.70 -11.45
N GLY A 184 -19.46 19.62 -11.56
CA GLY A 184 -19.19 18.50 -12.47
C GLY A 184 -18.13 17.50 -12.02
N TRP A 185 -17.64 17.62 -10.77
CA TRP A 185 -16.68 16.69 -10.17
C TRP A 185 -17.37 15.82 -9.12
N LEU A 186 -17.19 14.51 -9.24
CA LEU A 186 -17.40 13.62 -8.11
C LEU A 186 -16.22 13.79 -7.15
N ARG A 187 -16.51 14.17 -5.92
CA ARG A 187 -15.48 14.35 -4.89
C ARG A 187 -15.67 13.35 -3.76
N ILE A 188 -14.56 12.84 -3.30
CA ILE A 188 -14.49 11.96 -2.12
C ILE A 188 -13.62 12.67 -1.09
N LYS A 189 -14.24 13.15 0.00
CA LYS A 189 -13.50 13.72 1.13
C LYS A 189 -12.92 12.58 1.96
N LEU A 190 -11.62 12.63 2.18
CA LEU A 190 -10.86 11.68 2.98
C LEU A 190 -10.88 12.07 4.46
N PRO A 191 -10.53 11.17 5.39
CA PRO A 191 -10.45 11.47 6.82
C PRO A 191 -9.52 12.64 7.15
N SER A 192 -8.47 12.84 6.37
CA SER A 192 -7.55 13.98 6.47
C SER A 192 -8.17 15.34 6.10
N GLY A 193 -9.37 15.35 5.53
CA GLY A 193 -10.03 16.54 4.99
C GLY A 193 -9.71 16.84 3.53
N ARG A 194 -8.72 16.15 2.94
CA ARG A 194 -8.36 16.26 1.53
C ARG A 194 -9.41 15.58 0.64
N TYR A 195 -9.48 15.96 -0.63
CA TYR A 195 -10.40 15.42 -1.61
C TYR A 195 -9.70 14.65 -2.71
N LEU A 196 -10.24 13.47 -3.08
CA LEU A 196 -10.09 12.90 -4.40
C LEU A 196 -11.19 13.47 -5.29
N SER A 197 -10.85 13.78 -6.55
CA SER A 197 -11.79 14.44 -7.47
C SER A 197 -11.75 13.76 -8.84
N TYR A 198 -12.93 13.36 -9.32
CA TYR A 198 -13.13 12.66 -10.60
C TYR A 198 -13.95 13.55 -11.52
N ARG A 199 -13.30 14.05 -12.58
CA ARG A 199 -13.90 15.03 -13.50
C ARG A 199 -15.02 14.40 -14.32
N ASN A 200 -16.11 15.16 -14.47
CA ASN A 200 -17.24 14.82 -15.35
C ASN A 200 -17.72 13.38 -15.13
N ALA A 201 -17.83 12.97 -13.84
CA ALA A 201 -18.27 11.64 -13.48
C ALA A 201 -19.73 11.42 -13.88
N LYS A 202 -20.01 10.27 -14.50
CA LYS A 202 -21.34 9.90 -15.03
C LYS A 202 -21.58 8.41 -14.87
N ILE A 203 -22.85 8.03 -14.98
CA ILE A 203 -23.26 6.63 -15.12
C ILE A 203 -23.69 6.44 -16.58
N GLU A 204 -22.91 5.67 -17.33
CA GLU A 204 -23.14 5.33 -18.73
C GLU A 204 -23.18 3.81 -18.87
N ASP A 205 -24.19 3.27 -19.51
CA ASP A 205 -24.42 1.82 -19.69
C ASP A 205 -24.27 1.03 -18.37
N ALA A 206 -24.85 1.56 -17.30
CA ALA A 206 -24.78 1.04 -15.93
C ALA A 206 -23.35 1.05 -15.33
N ARG A 207 -22.38 1.67 -15.95
CA ARG A 207 -20.99 1.80 -15.46
C ARG A 207 -20.74 3.20 -14.93
N LEU A 208 -19.97 3.29 -13.85
CA LEU A 208 -19.46 4.56 -13.34
C LEU A 208 -18.22 4.94 -14.14
N THR A 209 -18.23 6.12 -14.74
CA THR A 209 -17.15 6.61 -15.62
C THR A 209 -16.76 8.04 -15.24
N PHE A 210 -15.55 8.44 -15.57
CA PHE A 210 -15.05 9.82 -15.41
C PHE A 210 -14.03 10.17 -16.50
N GLU A 211 -13.72 11.43 -16.67
CA GLU A 211 -12.64 11.88 -17.57
C GLU A 211 -11.32 11.92 -16.83
N GLY A 212 -10.32 11.22 -17.36
CA GLY A 212 -9.01 11.13 -16.74
C GLY A 212 -7.94 10.56 -17.66
N MET A 213 -6.71 10.54 -17.18
CA MET A 213 -5.60 9.89 -17.86
C MET A 213 -5.74 8.37 -17.76
N ASN A 214 -5.90 7.70 -18.88
CA ASN A 214 -5.86 6.26 -18.93
C ASN A 214 -4.40 5.78 -18.73
N GLN A 215 -4.18 4.92 -17.76
CA GLN A 215 -2.84 4.45 -17.38
C GLN A 215 -2.17 3.59 -18.49
N TYR A 216 -2.97 2.91 -19.31
CA TYR A 216 -2.48 2.03 -20.38
C TYR A 216 -2.23 2.80 -21.68
N THR A 217 -3.22 3.59 -22.13
CA THR A 217 -3.12 4.34 -23.38
C THR A 217 -2.34 5.66 -23.23
N ARG A 218 -2.18 6.14 -21.99
CA ARG A 218 -1.60 7.45 -21.63
C ARG A 218 -2.30 8.62 -22.30
N LYS A 219 -3.58 8.45 -22.62
CA LYS A 219 -4.43 9.49 -23.21
C LYS A 219 -5.44 9.98 -22.19
N TRP A 220 -5.83 11.23 -22.31
CA TRP A 220 -6.95 11.79 -21.59
C TRP A 220 -8.24 11.36 -22.29
N GLU A 221 -9.01 10.53 -21.61
CA GLU A 221 -10.21 9.92 -22.16
C GLU A 221 -11.20 9.56 -21.05
N ARG A 222 -12.37 9.04 -21.44
CA ARG A 222 -13.32 8.51 -20.47
C ARG A 222 -12.86 7.16 -19.96
N VAL A 223 -12.73 7.07 -18.65
CA VAL A 223 -12.23 5.90 -17.94
C VAL A 223 -13.36 5.30 -17.10
N GLU A 224 -13.50 3.99 -17.14
CA GLU A 224 -14.41 3.24 -16.28
C GLU A 224 -13.79 3.04 -14.90
N THR A 225 -14.64 3.11 -13.84
CA THR A 225 -14.24 2.79 -12.47
C THR A 225 -15.33 1.99 -11.76
N TYR A 226 -14.94 1.38 -10.63
CA TYR A 226 -15.80 0.54 -9.81
C TYR A 226 -15.33 0.60 -8.35
N GLY A 227 -16.10 -0.03 -7.45
CA GLY A 227 -15.86 0.08 -6.02
C GLY A 227 -14.44 -0.26 -5.58
N GLY A 228 -13.90 -1.39 -6.05
CA GLY A 228 -12.53 -1.79 -5.72
C GLY A 228 -11.47 -0.79 -6.18
N LYS A 229 -11.63 -0.20 -7.37
CA LYS A 229 -10.69 0.82 -7.89
C LYS A 229 -10.80 2.15 -7.14
N LEU A 230 -12.00 2.53 -6.74
CA LEU A 230 -12.20 3.70 -5.88
C LEU A 230 -11.57 3.49 -4.50
N VAL A 231 -11.76 2.30 -3.91
CA VAL A 231 -11.14 1.94 -2.62
C VAL A 231 -9.62 1.93 -2.71
N GLU A 232 -9.03 1.39 -3.79
CA GLU A 232 -7.59 1.46 -4.04
C GLU A 232 -7.09 2.91 -4.01
N ASN A 233 -7.73 3.80 -4.76
CA ASN A 233 -7.36 5.21 -4.81
C ASN A 233 -7.52 5.89 -3.43
N ILE A 234 -8.57 5.57 -2.69
CA ILE A 234 -8.82 6.09 -1.34
C ILE A 234 -7.71 5.62 -0.38
N VAL A 235 -7.41 4.32 -0.38
CA VAL A 235 -6.39 3.74 0.50
C VAL A 235 -5.02 4.36 0.24
N GLN A 236 -4.60 4.44 -1.04
CA GLN A 236 -3.33 5.05 -1.41
C GLN A 236 -3.27 6.53 -1.03
N ALA A 237 -4.39 7.25 -1.18
CA ALA A 237 -4.45 8.66 -0.82
C ALA A 237 -4.39 8.87 0.70
N VAL A 238 -5.07 8.05 1.49
CA VAL A 238 -5.00 8.10 2.97
C VAL A 238 -3.62 7.68 3.46
N ALA A 239 -3.03 6.61 2.89
CA ALA A 239 -1.66 6.20 3.19
C ALA A 239 -0.65 7.32 2.94
N ARG A 240 -0.81 8.04 1.81
CA ARG A 240 0.01 9.22 1.53
C ARG A 240 -0.21 10.35 2.54
N ASP A 241 -1.43 10.58 3.00
CA ASP A 241 -1.72 11.63 3.99
C ASP A 241 -1.07 11.30 5.34
N VAL A 242 -1.10 10.03 5.75
CA VAL A 242 -0.37 9.53 6.93
C VAL A 242 1.14 9.74 6.76
N PHE A 243 1.69 9.30 5.63
CA PHE A 243 3.12 9.45 5.33
C PHE A 243 3.57 10.92 5.36
N MET A 244 2.78 11.81 4.76
CA MET A 244 3.08 13.25 4.76
C MET A 244 3.03 13.86 6.16
N THR A 245 2.15 13.39 7.03
CA THR A 245 2.14 13.81 8.44
C THR A 245 3.41 13.34 9.16
N GLY A 246 3.81 12.10 8.95
CA GLY A 246 5.07 11.57 9.50
C GLY A 246 6.30 12.32 8.97
N MET A 247 6.31 12.69 7.69
CA MET A 247 7.39 13.47 7.08
C MET A 247 7.51 14.87 7.71
N VAL A 248 6.39 15.57 7.89
CA VAL A 248 6.38 16.90 8.58
C VAL A 248 6.89 16.73 10.01
N GLY A 249 6.41 15.71 10.73
CA GLY A 249 6.89 15.42 12.08
C GLY A 249 8.40 15.13 12.11
N ALA A 250 8.95 14.43 11.13
CA ALA A 250 10.40 14.18 11.04
C ALA A 250 11.19 15.50 10.88
N GLU A 251 10.76 16.38 9.98
CA GLU A 251 11.37 17.71 9.79
C GLU A 251 11.29 18.56 11.08
N GLU A 252 10.17 18.56 11.79
CA GLU A 252 10.00 19.25 13.07
C GLU A 252 10.94 18.74 14.18
N HIS A 253 11.40 17.48 14.07
CA HIS A 253 12.36 16.87 14.98
C HIS A 253 13.81 16.92 14.47
N GLY A 254 14.07 17.69 13.41
CA GLY A 254 15.42 17.94 12.89
C GLY A 254 15.97 16.86 11.95
N TYR A 255 15.14 15.96 11.46
CA TYR A 255 15.49 15.03 10.39
C TYR A 255 15.38 15.76 9.04
N GLU A 256 16.49 16.11 8.41
CA GLU A 256 16.49 16.76 7.10
C GLU A 256 16.08 15.78 6.01
N VAL A 257 14.88 15.94 5.48
CA VAL A 257 14.35 15.03 4.44
C VAL A 257 15.00 15.31 3.10
N CYS A 258 15.78 14.35 2.61
CA CYS A 258 16.44 14.44 1.31
C CYS A 258 15.56 13.91 0.19
N ILE A 259 14.99 12.72 0.38
CA ILE A 259 14.23 12.00 -0.64
C ILE A 259 13.10 11.22 0.04
N ARG A 260 12.04 11.02 -0.71
CA ARG A 260 10.96 10.08 -0.38
C ARG A 260 10.76 9.10 -1.53
N VAL A 261 10.56 7.84 -1.23
CA VAL A 261 10.30 6.78 -2.21
C VAL A 261 9.09 5.97 -1.72
N HIS A 262 7.94 6.14 -2.38
CA HIS A 262 6.66 5.54 -1.94
C HIS A 262 6.30 5.94 -0.50
N ASP A 263 6.46 5.04 0.45
CA ASP A 263 6.24 5.15 1.89
C ASP A 263 7.54 5.17 2.72
N GLU A 264 8.69 5.23 2.03
CA GLU A 264 10.04 5.34 2.61
C GLU A 264 10.50 6.80 2.66
N LEU A 265 11.05 7.21 3.79
CA LEU A 265 11.64 8.48 4.05
C LEU A 265 13.14 8.33 4.20
N ILE A 266 13.92 9.07 3.41
CA ILE A 266 15.38 9.12 3.48
C ILE A 266 15.77 10.48 4.03
N THR A 267 16.36 10.49 5.23
CA THR A 267 16.79 11.71 5.90
C THR A 267 18.30 11.72 6.06
N GLU A 268 18.89 12.92 6.08
CA GLU A 268 20.30 13.14 6.39
C GLU A 268 20.42 13.93 7.70
N VAL A 269 21.19 13.43 8.64
CA VAL A 269 21.32 14.00 9.98
C VAL A 269 22.79 14.01 10.42
N PRO A 270 23.18 14.81 11.42
CA PRO A 270 24.48 14.66 12.08
C PRO A 270 24.70 13.22 12.58
N ASP A 271 25.92 12.73 12.48
CA ASP A 271 26.28 11.38 12.93
C ASP A 271 26.49 11.36 14.46
N THR A 272 25.39 11.50 15.20
CA THR A 272 25.31 11.48 16.65
C THR A 272 24.21 10.53 17.12
N ASP A 273 24.21 10.19 18.41
CA ASP A 273 23.18 9.35 19.03
C ASP A 273 21.82 10.04 19.19
N ASP A 274 21.74 11.37 19.01
CA ASP A 274 20.50 12.13 19.08
C ASP A 274 19.51 11.74 17.96
N TYR A 275 20.04 11.21 16.86
CA TYR A 275 19.26 10.79 15.70
C TYR A 275 19.37 9.28 15.51
N SER A 276 18.24 8.57 15.59
CA SER A 276 18.22 7.13 15.40
C SER A 276 17.03 6.68 14.53
N VAL A 277 17.18 5.53 13.90
CA VAL A 277 16.09 4.92 13.15
C VAL A 277 14.88 4.60 14.03
N ALA A 278 15.09 4.22 15.28
CA ALA A 278 14.02 3.95 16.23
C ALA A 278 13.20 5.22 16.52
N HIS A 279 13.86 6.36 16.67
CA HIS A 279 13.19 7.65 16.86
C HIS A 279 12.43 8.09 15.60
N LEU A 280 13.07 8.04 14.41
CA LEU A 280 12.39 8.36 13.14
C LEU A 280 11.17 7.47 12.91
N ALA A 281 11.32 6.16 13.12
CA ALA A 281 10.21 5.20 13.00
C ALA A 281 9.06 5.52 13.97
N SER A 282 9.35 5.92 15.20
CA SER A 282 8.33 6.32 16.18
C SER A 282 7.55 7.57 15.76
N ILE A 283 8.24 8.55 15.17
CA ILE A 283 7.61 9.75 14.62
C ILE A 283 6.68 9.37 13.45
N MET A 284 7.18 8.58 12.50
CA MET A 284 6.40 8.15 11.33
C MET A 284 5.20 7.29 11.72
N ALA A 285 5.29 6.52 12.79
CA ALA A 285 4.21 5.67 13.31
C ALA A 285 3.24 6.41 14.24
N THR A 286 3.38 7.73 14.41
CA THR A 286 2.47 8.52 15.23
C THR A 286 1.18 8.80 14.47
N ASN A 287 0.04 8.43 15.06
CA ASN A 287 -1.26 8.64 14.44
C ASN A 287 -1.61 10.12 14.30
N PRO A 288 -1.96 10.61 13.11
CA PRO A 288 -2.64 11.89 12.98
C PRO A 288 -3.96 11.89 13.77
N SER A 289 -4.41 13.07 14.21
CA SER A 289 -5.64 13.22 14.99
C SER A 289 -6.90 12.68 14.30
N TRP A 290 -6.88 12.66 12.96
CA TRP A 290 -7.97 12.14 12.14
C TRP A 290 -7.90 10.63 11.88
N ALA A 291 -6.79 9.95 12.25
CA ALA A 291 -6.56 8.51 12.01
C ALA A 291 -6.55 7.71 13.32
N VAL A 292 -7.43 8.04 14.25
CA VAL A 292 -7.53 7.31 15.52
C VAL A 292 -7.85 5.85 15.28
N GLY A 293 -7.09 4.95 15.93
CA GLY A 293 -7.27 3.50 15.81
C GLY A 293 -6.69 2.88 14.54
N LEU A 294 -6.04 3.65 13.65
CA LEU A 294 -5.26 3.09 12.56
C LEU A 294 -3.98 2.48 13.14
N PRO A 295 -3.71 1.17 12.96
CA PRO A 295 -2.44 0.58 13.39
C PRO A 295 -1.30 1.13 12.51
N LEU A 296 -0.32 1.78 13.09
CA LEU A 296 0.86 2.28 12.38
C LEU A 296 2.13 1.66 12.95
N ALA A 297 3.03 1.30 12.08
CA ALA A 297 4.39 0.89 12.41
C ALA A 297 5.32 1.35 11.30
N ALA A 298 6.54 1.65 11.65
CA ALA A 298 7.61 1.95 10.72
C ALA A 298 8.88 1.20 11.14
N ALA A 299 9.70 0.87 10.17
CA ALA A 299 10.99 0.22 10.37
C ALA A 299 12.01 0.80 9.39
N GLY A 300 13.28 0.58 9.65
CA GLY A 300 14.30 1.11 8.77
C GLY A 300 15.72 0.79 9.24
N PHE A 301 16.68 1.57 8.77
CA PHE A 301 18.08 1.38 9.08
C PHE A 301 18.87 2.69 8.99
N GLU A 302 20.09 2.67 9.52
CA GLU A 302 21.05 3.75 9.43
C GLU A 302 22.20 3.34 8.52
N THR A 303 22.71 4.26 7.74
CA THR A 303 23.83 3.98 6.81
C THR A 303 24.51 5.27 6.34
N TYR A 304 25.72 5.14 5.82
CA TYR A 304 26.41 6.24 5.15
C TYR A 304 26.19 6.26 3.63
N ARG A 305 25.68 5.15 3.09
CA ARG A 305 25.34 5.02 1.66
C ARG A 305 24.03 4.25 1.53
N TYR A 306 23.06 4.83 0.84
CA TYR A 306 21.76 4.21 0.67
C TYR A 306 21.87 2.88 -0.09
N LYS A 307 21.21 1.88 0.45
CA LYS A 307 21.04 0.54 -0.15
C LYS A 307 19.62 0.07 0.13
N LYS A 308 19.13 -0.84 -0.66
CA LYS A 308 17.90 -1.60 -0.32
C LYS A 308 18.33 -2.82 0.49
N ASP A 309 17.57 -3.08 1.56
CA ASP A 309 17.70 -4.34 2.32
C ASP A 309 17.19 -5.53 1.51
#